data_0d415a4154717ee848b54b95f5130b0f
#
_entry.id   0d415a4154717ee848b54b95f5130b0f
#
_cell.length_a   1.000
_cell.length_b   1.000
_cell.length_c   1.000
_cell.angle_alpha   90.00
_cell.angle_beta   90.00
_cell.angle_gamma   90.00
#
_symmetry.space_group_name_H-M   'P 1'
#
loop_
_entity.id
_entity.type
_entity.pdbx_description
1 polymer ?
#
loop_
_entity_poly.entity_id
_entity_poly.type
_entity_poly.pdbx_seq_one_letter_code
_entity_poly.pdbx_strand_id
1 'polypeptide(L)'
;MKGVQCAIFGDGDDTIIMLPDERMLQWYLMGVDAWFLEMGFVMKVEAFGSDFSQLEFCQTRPIEVRPGEWLMVRNPKSAFAKDHHSQTFWTSELDMRAWLKAVSEGGEAIAGDVPVFGALYQAYGRLAGNARPRADHYDLPYVMLQMRMGAGRRYFARPSDSARVSFYEAYGITPGEQQLIEDEFSDLEVGWPPERVDAANVDGSYLVGCRTWIGL
;
A
#
# COMPACT_ATOMS: atom_id res chain seq x y z
N MET A 1 -20.50 7.13 -27.19
CA MET A 1 -20.26 8.44 -26.56
C MET A 1 -19.55 9.39 -27.53
N LYS A 2 -20.17 9.79 -28.63
CA LYS A 2 -19.57 10.77 -29.54
C LYS A 2 -19.70 12.18 -28.93
N GLY A 3 -18.58 12.83 -28.63
CA GLY A 3 -18.54 14.23 -28.24
C GLY A 3 -18.42 14.55 -26.75
N VAL A 4 -18.28 13.55 -25.88
CA VAL A 4 -17.97 13.79 -24.46
C VAL A 4 -16.47 13.78 -24.26
N GLN A 5 -15.92 14.88 -23.74
CA GLN A 5 -14.54 14.87 -23.26
C GLN A 5 -14.48 14.11 -21.94
N CYS A 6 -13.82 12.99 -21.92
CA CYS A 6 -13.53 12.23 -20.70
C CYS A 6 -12.08 11.80 -20.72
N ALA A 7 -11.49 11.59 -19.55
CA ALA A 7 -10.21 10.92 -19.42
C ALA A 7 -10.44 9.53 -18.79
N ILE A 8 -9.72 8.54 -19.29
CA ILE A 8 -9.81 7.17 -18.82
C ILE A 8 -8.41 6.72 -18.39
N PHE A 9 -8.34 6.15 -17.21
CA PHE A 9 -7.16 5.52 -16.65
C PHE A 9 -7.50 4.07 -16.35
N GLY A 10 -6.74 3.11 -16.84
CA GLY A 10 -7.04 1.70 -16.64
C GLY A 10 -5.79 0.84 -16.49
N ASP A 11 -5.89 -0.17 -15.65
CA ASP A 11 -4.92 -1.24 -15.47
C ASP A 11 -5.67 -2.57 -15.27
N GLY A 12 -5.70 -3.38 -16.33
CA GLY A 12 -6.49 -4.61 -16.33
C GLY A 12 -7.99 -4.33 -16.24
N ASP A 13 -8.61 -4.84 -15.18
CA ASP A 13 -10.02 -4.68 -14.84
C ASP A 13 -10.31 -3.42 -14.01
N ASP A 14 -9.31 -2.83 -13.38
CA ASP A 14 -9.44 -1.57 -12.66
C ASP A 14 -9.45 -0.38 -13.63
N THR A 15 -10.47 0.46 -13.54
CA THR A 15 -10.64 1.62 -14.44
C THR A 15 -11.19 2.83 -13.71
N ILE A 16 -10.56 3.99 -13.93
CA ILE A 16 -11.07 5.30 -13.53
C ILE A 16 -11.56 6.03 -14.76
N ILE A 17 -12.75 6.57 -14.68
CA ILE A 17 -13.33 7.44 -15.72
C ILE A 17 -13.57 8.82 -15.11
N MET A 18 -12.86 9.82 -15.63
CA MET A 18 -13.04 11.22 -15.25
C MET A 18 -13.98 11.91 -16.20
N LEU A 19 -15.09 12.39 -15.68
CA LEU A 19 -16.13 13.08 -16.41
C LEU A 19 -16.14 14.58 -16.07
N PRO A 20 -16.49 15.47 -17.00
CA PRO A 20 -16.37 16.92 -16.81
C PRO A 20 -17.37 17.49 -15.81
N ASP A 21 -18.50 16.83 -15.59
CA ASP A 21 -19.52 17.27 -14.65
C ASP A 21 -20.43 16.12 -14.15
N GLU A 22 -21.18 16.39 -13.09
CA GLU A 22 -22.06 15.43 -12.42
C GLU A 22 -23.23 14.94 -13.33
N ARG A 23 -23.72 15.75 -14.25
CA ARG A 23 -24.79 15.34 -15.18
C ARG A 23 -24.31 14.24 -16.11
N MET A 24 -23.05 14.35 -16.54
CA MET A 24 -22.40 13.33 -17.35
C MET A 24 -22.20 12.04 -16.58
N LEU A 25 -21.90 12.12 -15.29
CA LEU A 25 -21.83 10.95 -14.40
C LEU A 25 -23.18 10.22 -14.34
N GLN A 26 -24.29 10.94 -14.09
CA GLN A 26 -25.61 10.33 -14.04
C GLN A 26 -25.99 9.67 -15.38
N TRP A 27 -25.74 10.34 -16.48
CA TRP A 27 -25.99 9.79 -17.82
C TRP A 27 -25.15 8.54 -18.09
N TYR A 28 -23.88 8.54 -17.68
CA TYR A 28 -22.99 7.38 -17.79
C TYR A 28 -23.52 6.19 -16.97
N LEU A 29 -23.87 6.41 -15.71
CA LEU A 29 -24.36 5.38 -14.81
C LEU A 29 -25.68 4.74 -15.29
N MET A 30 -26.53 5.48 -16.00
CA MET A 30 -27.80 4.94 -16.52
C MET A 30 -27.65 3.88 -17.62
N GLY A 31 -26.51 3.77 -18.27
CA GLY A 31 -26.33 2.85 -19.40
C GLY A 31 -25.07 1.99 -19.39
N VAL A 32 -24.13 2.25 -18.48
CA VAL A 32 -22.83 1.58 -18.48
C VAL A 32 -22.95 0.07 -18.22
N ASP A 33 -23.77 -0.32 -17.26
CA ASP A 33 -23.95 -1.73 -16.88
C ASP A 33 -24.52 -2.56 -18.04
N ALA A 34 -25.56 -2.03 -18.69
CA ALA A 34 -26.19 -2.68 -19.86
C ALA A 34 -25.20 -2.81 -21.02
N TRP A 35 -24.41 -1.76 -21.28
CA TRP A 35 -23.43 -1.75 -22.36
C TRP A 35 -22.30 -2.78 -22.12
N PHE A 36 -21.78 -2.88 -20.89
CA PHE A 36 -20.78 -3.89 -20.57
C PHE A 36 -21.35 -5.30 -20.58
N LEU A 37 -22.62 -5.47 -20.14
CA LEU A 37 -23.29 -6.76 -20.14
C LEU A 37 -23.50 -7.30 -21.56
N GLU A 38 -23.79 -6.44 -22.54
CA GLU A 38 -23.87 -6.82 -23.96
C GLU A 38 -22.54 -7.40 -24.49
N MET A 39 -21.41 -6.99 -23.90
CA MET A 39 -20.08 -7.53 -24.24
C MET A 39 -19.69 -8.74 -23.38
N GLY A 40 -20.57 -9.20 -22.48
CA GLY A 40 -20.32 -10.33 -21.60
C GLY A 40 -19.57 -9.98 -20.28
N PHE A 41 -19.45 -8.70 -19.96
CA PHE A 41 -18.82 -8.23 -18.72
C PHE A 41 -19.85 -7.74 -17.71
N VAL A 42 -19.64 -8.10 -16.43
CA VAL A 42 -20.41 -7.54 -15.34
C VAL A 42 -19.62 -6.37 -14.74
N MET A 43 -20.12 -5.16 -14.97
CA MET A 43 -19.52 -3.95 -14.39
C MET A 43 -19.87 -3.81 -12.92
N LYS A 44 -18.89 -3.43 -12.11
CA LYS A 44 -19.07 -3.01 -10.73
C LYS A 44 -18.52 -1.60 -10.57
N VAL A 45 -19.41 -0.64 -10.28
CA VAL A 45 -18.98 0.70 -9.88
C VAL A 45 -18.70 0.67 -8.39
N GLU A 46 -17.43 0.81 -8.01
CA GLU A 46 -17.00 0.71 -6.60
C GLU A 46 -17.16 2.03 -5.86
N ALA A 47 -16.81 3.13 -6.51
CA ALA A 47 -16.94 4.47 -5.93
C ALA A 47 -17.14 5.54 -7.02
N PHE A 48 -17.70 6.65 -6.63
CA PHE A 48 -17.70 7.90 -7.41
C PHE A 48 -17.54 9.07 -6.44
N GLY A 49 -16.88 10.11 -6.90
CA GLY A 49 -16.62 11.30 -6.10
C GLY A 49 -16.18 12.46 -6.96
N SER A 50 -16.20 13.65 -6.39
CA SER A 50 -15.74 14.89 -7.02
C SER A 50 -14.37 15.34 -6.54
N ASP A 51 -13.81 14.66 -5.55
CA ASP A 51 -12.52 14.97 -4.96
C ASP A 51 -11.51 13.88 -5.27
N PHE A 52 -10.26 14.28 -5.54
CA PHE A 52 -9.17 13.37 -5.83
C PHE A 52 -8.85 12.44 -4.63
N SER A 53 -9.00 12.94 -3.40
CA SER A 53 -8.80 12.16 -2.17
C SER A 53 -9.75 10.96 -2.03
N GLN A 54 -10.92 11.00 -2.71
CA GLN A 54 -11.93 9.94 -2.68
C GLN A 54 -11.68 8.83 -3.71
N LEU A 55 -10.69 9.03 -4.59
CA LEU A 55 -10.37 8.08 -5.64
C LEU A 55 -9.74 6.81 -5.06
N GLU A 56 -10.18 5.67 -5.56
CA GLU A 56 -9.53 4.38 -5.32
C GLU A 56 -9.14 3.74 -6.67
N PHE A 57 -7.90 3.28 -6.78
CA PHE A 57 -7.39 2.62 -7.97
C PHE A 57 -6.38 1.55 -7.60
N CYS A 58 -6.54 0.33 -8.12
CA CYS A 58 -5.69 -0.79 -7.80
C CYS A 58 -5.50 -1.00 -6.28
N GLN A 59 -6.60 -0.88 -5.52
CA GLN A 59 -6.62 -0.97 -4.05
C GLN A 59 -5.73 0.06 -3.33
N THR A 60 -5.45 1.18 -3.97
CA THR A 60 -4.67 2.29 -3.42
C THR A 60 -5.49 3.58 -3.44
N ARG A 61 -5.17 4.49 -2.52
CA ARG A 61 -5.75 5.83 -2.46
C ARG A 61 -4.68 6.91 -2.50
N PRO A 62 -4.95 8.08 -3.09
CA PRO A 62 -3.99 9.17 -3.15
C PRO A 62 -3.79 9.82 -1.79
N ILE A 63 -2.54 9.99 -1.38
CA ILE A 63 -2.12 10.73 -0.19
C ILE A 63 -1.26 11.90 -0.64
N GLU A 64 -1.62 13.10 -0.22
CA GLU A 64 -0.80 14.28 -0.43
C GLU A 64 0.35 14.31 0.58
N VAL A 65 1.50 13.78 0.20
CA VAL A 65 2.68 13.72 1.09
C VAL A 65 3.34 15.07 1.29
N ARG A 66 3.17 15.97 0.32
CA ARG A 66 3.56 17.39 0.33
C ARG A 66 2.63 18.17 -0.56
N PRO A 67 2.56 19.50 -0.43
CA PRO A 67 1.71 20.34 -1.27
C PRO A 67 1.93 20.06 -2.77
N GLY A 68 0.90 19.53 -3.42
CA GLY A 68 0.91 19.15 -4.84
C GLY A 68 1.64 17.84 -5.19
N GLU A 69 2.22 17.13 -4.23
CA GLU A 69 2.86 15.82 -4.45
C GLU A 69 2.01 14.70 -3.86
N TRP A 70 1.44 13.88 -4.73
CA TRP A 70 0.53 12.82 -4.39
C TRP A 70 1.16 11.44 -4.63
N LEU A 71 0.86 10.51 -3.74
CA LEU A 71 1.22 9.11 -3.86
C LEU A 71 -0.02 8.23 -3.78
N MET A 72 -0.07 7.22 -4.64
CA MET A 72 -1.04 6.14 -4.48
C MET A 72 -0.54 5.16 -3.43
N VAL A 73 -1.24 5.08 -2.32
CA VAL A 73 -0.84 4.30 -1.13
C VAL A 73 -1.83 3.17 -0.92
N ARG A 74 -1.34 1.99 -0.57
CA ARG A 74 -2.17 0.80 -0.27
C ARG A 74 -2.97 1.01 1.01
N ASN A 75 -4.10 0.30 1.12
CA ASN A 75 -4.84 0.25 2.39
C ASN A 75 -3.94 -0.28 3.51
N PRO A 76 -3.77 0.46 4.64
CA PRO A 76 -2.86 0.08 5.71
C PRO A 76 -3.17 -1.29 6.31
N LYS A 77 -4.44 -1.63 6.54
CA LYS A 77 -4.83 -2.94 7.08
C LYS A 77 -4.38 -4.09 6.18
N SER A 78 -4.60 -3.95 4.87
CA SER A 78 -4.19 -4.94 3.89
C SER A 78 -2.68 -5.03 3.75
N ALA A 79 -1.97 -3.89 3.77
CA ALA A 79 -0.53 -3.84 3.67
C ALA A 79 0.13 -4.48 4.90
N PHE A 80 -0.29 -4.10 6.10
CA PHE A 80 0.27 -4.64 7.34
C PHE A 80 -0.01 -6.13 7.50
N ALA A 81 -1.17 -6.61 7.07
CA ALA A 81 -1.48 -8.03 7.06
C ALA A 81 -0.60 -8.86 6.12
N LYS A 82 0.12 -8.24 5.19
CA LYS A 82 0.92 -8.94 4.17
C LYS A 82 2.42 -8.66 4.27
N ASP A 83 2.82 -7.44 4.56
CA ASP A 83 4.22 -6.99 4.41
C ASP A 83 5.19 -7.62 5.44
N HIS A 84 4.69 -8.19 6.53
CA HIS A 84 5.50 -8.94 7.51
C HIS A 84 5.35 -10.45 7.39
N HIS A 85 4.62 -10.94 6.38
CA HIS A 85 4.50 -12.36 6.09
C HIS A 85 5.36 -12.74 4.89
N SER A 86 6.08 -13.84 5.02
CA SER A 86 6.83 -14.44 3.92
C SER A 86 6.22 -15.78 3.54
N GLN A 87 6.11 -16.05 2.24
CA GLN A 87 5.74 -17.37 1.74
C GLN A 87 6.94 -18.33 1.70
N THR A 88 8.15 -17.81 1.93
CA THR A 88 9.38 -18.58 1.92
C THR A 88 9.71 -19.04 3.33
N PHE A 89 10.01 -20.35 3.48
CA PHE A 89 10.57 -20.86 4.71
C PHE A 89 12.06 -20.51 4.80
N TRP A 90 12.44 -19.80 5.85
CA TRP A 90 13.83 -19.42 6.09
C TRP A 90 14.55 -20.47 6.90
N THR A 91 15.68 -20.94 6.40
CA THR A 91 16.55 -21.92 7.07
C THR A 91 17.60 -21.26 7.94
N SER A 92 17.82 -19.95 7.78
CA SER A 92 18.76 -19.18 8.58
C SER A 92 18.16 -17.82 8.96
N GLU A 93 18.45 -17.39 10.19
CA GLU A 93 18.04 -16.05 10.66
C GLU A 93 18.64 -14.93 9.80
N LEU A 94 19.87 -15.15 9.29
CA LEU A 94 20.55 -14.17 8.42
C LEU A 94 19.77 -13.96 7.11
N ASP A 95 19.28 -15.02 6.50
CA ASP A 95 18.51 -14.94 5.26
C ASP A 95 17.15 -14.27 5.50
N MET A 96 16.48 -14.58 6.61
CA MET A 96 15.26 -13.90 7.02
C MET A 96 15.48 -12.40 7.23
N ARG A 97 16.56 -12.01 7.92
CA ARG A 97 16.91 -10.61 8.13
C ARG A 97 17.29 -9.90 6.83
N ALA A 98 17.93 -10.60 5.89
CA ALA A 98 18.24 -10.07 4.56
C ALA A 98 16.96 -9.79 3.74
N TRP A 99 15.97 -10.69 3.82
CA TRP A 99 14.66 -10.47 3.24
C TRP A 99 13.95 -9.27 3.89
N LEU A 100 13.91 -9.20 5.22
CA LEU A 100 13.30 -8.09 5.94
C LEU A 100 13.96 -6.74 5.58
N LYS A 101 15.29 -6.75 5.36
CA LYS A 101 16.01 -5.57 4.88
C LYS A 101 15.54 -5.16 3.49
N ALA A 102 15.33 -6.11 2.59
CA ALA A 102 14.82 -5.82 1.25
C ALA A 102 13.41 -5.22 1.29
N VAL A 103 12.51 -5.76 2.13
CA VAL A 103 11.16 -5.21 2.34
C VAL A 103 11.23 -3.79 2.89
N SER A 104 12.08 -3.54 3.89
CA SER A 104 12.32 -2.21 4.45
C SER A 104 12.74 -1.21 3.37
N GLU A 105 13.82 -1.50 2.64
CA GLU A 105 14.38 -0.59 1.63
C GLU A 105 13.39 -0.34 0.48
N GLY A 106 12.66 -1.38 0.04
CA GLY A 106 11.62 -1.24 -0.98
C GLY A 106 10.44 -0.42 -0.51
N GLY A 107 9.98 -0.67 0.71
CA GLY A 107 8.87 0.07 1.32
C GLY A 107 9.20 1.54 1.59
N GLU A 108 10.39 1.82 2.14
CA GLU A 108 10.90 3.18 2.30
C GLU A 108 10.98 3.93 0.96
N ALA A 109 11.42 3.23 -0.10
CA ALA A 109 11.54 3.81 -1.43
C ALA A 109 10.19 4.28 -2.00
N ILE A 110 9.09 3.66 -1.62
CA ILE A 110 7.75 3.97 -2.14
C ILE A 110 6.96 4.86 -1.18
N ALA A 111 7.00 4.56 0.12
CA ALA A 111 6.10 5.13 1.10
C ALA A 111 6.81 5.58 2.40
N GLY A 112 8.11 5.89 2.34
CA GLY A 112 8.90 6.27 3.51
C GLY A 112 8.47 7.60 4.15
N ASP A 113 7.79 8.47 3.42
CA ASP A 113 7.24 9.75 3.89
C ASP A 113 5.70 9.71 4.11
N VAL A 114 5.10 8.54 3.97
CA VAL A 114 3.68 8.33 4.27
C VAL A 114 3.51 8.00 5.76
N PRO A 115 2.53 8.62 6.46
CA PRO A 115 2.22 8.27 7.85
C PRO A 115 2.03 6.76 8.03
N VAL A 116 2.46 6.25 9.15
CA VAL A 116 2.38 4.84 9.55
C VAL A 116 3.30 3.93 8.73
N PHE A 117 3.29 4.02 7.42
CA PHE A 117 4.13 3.20 6.52
C PHE A 117 5.62 3.48 6.69
N GLY A 118 6.01 4.76 6.75
CA GLY A 118 7.41 5.13 6.96
C GLY A 118 7.97 4.55 8.26
N ALA A 119 7.21 4.64 9.35
CA ALA A 119 7.60 4.09 10.64
C ALA A 119 7.72 2.55 10.61
N LEU A 120 6.79 1.85 9.94
CA LEU A 120 6.84 0.40 9.77
C LEU A 120 8.12 -0.04 9.05
N TYR A 121 8.42 0.57 7.90
CA TYR A 121 9.59 0.17 7.11
C TYR A 121 10.91 0.53 7.80
N GLN A 122 10.95 1.64 8.55
CA GLN A 122 12.09 1.97 9.41
C GLN A 122 12.27 0.94 10.55
N ALA A 123 11.17 0.48 11.15
CA ALA A 123 11.21 -0.60 12.14
C ALA A 123 11.78 -1.88 11.53
N TYR A 124 11.36 -2.26 10.33
CA TYR A 124 11.93 -3.42 9.63
C TYR A 124 13.42 -3.25 9.33
N GLY A 125 13.85 -2.06 8.92
CA GLY A 125 15.26 -1.74 8.73
C GLY A 125 16.09 -1.91 10.00
N ARG A 126 15.57 -1.45 11.15
CA ARG A 126 16.18 -1.63 12.47
C ARG A 126 16.29 -3.12 12.83
N LEU A 127 15.19 -3.87 12.66
CA LEU A 127 15.13 -5.31 12.96
C LEU A 127 16.03 -6.14 12.07
N ALA A 128 16.20 -5.76 10.82
CA ALA A 128 17.12 -6.40 9.88
C ALA A 128 18.60 -6.17 10.26
N GLY A 129 18.89 -5.07 10.98
CA GLY A 129 20.25 -4.73 11.40
C GLY A 129 21.18 -4.52 10.20
N ASN A 130 22.37 -5.12 10.25
CA ASN A 130 23.39 -5.00 9.21
C ASN A 130 23.23 -6.00 8.05
N ALA A 131 22.13 -6.76 8.00
CA ALA A 131 21.86 -7.66 6.91
C ALA A 131 21.78 -6.91 5.57
N ARG A 132 22.17 -7.59 4.49
CA ARG A 132 22.10 -7.03 3.14
C ARG A 132 21.10 -7.84 2.31
N PRO A 133 20.26 -7.19 1.49
CA PRO A 133 19.39 -7.88 0.56
C PRO A 133 20.18 -8.84 -0.33
N ARG A 134 19.63 -10.02 -0.60
CA ARG A 134 20.27 -11.04 -1.45
C ARG A 134 19.49 -11.20 -2.75
N ALA A 135 20.22 -11.24 -3.86
CA ALA A 135 19.63 -11.31 -5.20
C ALA A 135 18.96 -12.66 -5.52
N ASP A 136 19.23 -13.68 -4.75
CA ASP A 136 18.68 -15.04 -4.88
C ASP A 136 17.36 -15.26 -4.10
N HIS A 137 16.87 -14.24 -3.37
CA HIS A 137 15.55 -14.30 -2.74
C HIS A 137 14.45 -14.21 -3.79
N TYR A 138 13.45 -15.08 -3.71
CA TYR A 138 12.34 -15.16 -4.67
C TYR A 138 11.60 -13.83 -4.85
N ASP A 139 11.38 -13.10 -3.76
CA ASP A 139 10.64 -11.84 -3.74
C ASP A 139 11.50 -10.62 -4.13
N LEU A 140 12.82 -10.79 -4.24
CA LEU A 140 13.73 -9.68 -4.46
C LEU A 140 13.52 -8.93 -5.79
N PRO A 141 13.18 -9.57 -6.93
CA PRO A 141 12.87 -8.85 -8.16
C PRO A 141 11.75 -7.83 -8.00
N TYR A 142 10.70 -8.18 -7.25
CA TYR A 142 9.59 -7.26 -6.96
C TYR A 142 10.03 -6.11 -6.05
N VAL A 143 10.76 -6.40 -4.98
CA VAL A 143 11.32 -5.38 -4.08
C VAL A 143 12.27 -4.45 -4.82
N MET A 144 13.15 -4.97 -5.67
CA MET A 144 14.03 -4.15 -6.52
C MET A 144 13.26 -3.27 -7.50
N LEU A 145 12.13 -3.77 -8.04
CA LEU A 145 11.25 -2.95 -8.87
C LEU A 145 10.67 -1.80 -8.05
N GLN A 146 10.19 -2.06 -6.84
CA GLN A 146 9.69 -1.03 -5.93
C GLN A 146 10.76 0.02 -5.61
N MET A 147 11.98 -0.40 -5.30
CA MET A 147 13.12 0.51 -5.08
C MET A 147 13.39 1.39 -6.30
N ARG A 148 13.31 0.84 -7.51
CA ARG A 148 13.48 1.61 -8.76
C ARG A 148 12.36 2.60 -9.00
N MET A 149 11.11 2.24 -8.68
CA MET A 149 9.96 3.14 -8.79
C MET A 149 10.09 4.32 -7.82
N GLY A 150 10.64 4.09 -6.62
CA GLY A 150 10.95 5.12 -5.64
C GLY A 150 12.27 5.86 -5.89
N ALA A 151 13.08 5.46 -6.88
CA ALA A 151 14.37 6.06 -7.15
C ALA A 151 14.21 7.54 -7.51
N GLY A 152 14.95 8.39 -6.81
CA GLY A 152 14.88 9.86 -6.98
C GLY A 152 13.90 10.56 -6.04
N ARG A 153 13.04 9.84 -5.31
CA ARG A 153 12.23 10.44 -4.25
C ARG A 153 13.13 10.83 -3.07
N ARG A 154 12.79 11.96 -2.46
CA ARG A 154 13.44 12.38 -1.21
C ARG A 154 12.64 11.81 -0.04
N TYR A 155 13.31 11.04 0.81
CA TYR A 155 12.72 10.53 2.04
C TYR A 155 12.78 11.60 3.12
N PHE A 156 11.69 11.75 3.86
CA PHE A 156 11.63 12.62 5.02
C PHE A 156 11.55 11.74 6.26
N ALA A 157 12.31 12.10 7.26
CA ALA A 157 12.33 11.37 8.53
C ALA A 157 10.98 11.39 9.27
N ARG A 158 10.09 12.32 8.91
CA ARG A 158 8.75 12.44 9.51
C ARG A 158 7.75 12.90 8.47
N PRO A 159 6.55 12.29 8.45
CA PRO A 159 5.43 12.79 7.65
C PRO A 159 5.08 14.23 8.00
N SER A 160 4.66 15.01 6.99
CA SER A 160 4.16 16.37 7.20
C SER A 160 2.76 16.34 7.85
N ASP A 161 2.35 17.47 8.44
CA ASP A 161 0.99 17.59 8.99
C ASP A 161 -0.07 17.44 7.88
N SER A 162 0.21 17.96 6.68
CA SER A 162 -0.67 17.76 5.51
C SER A 162 -0.79 16.29 5.11
N ALA A 163 0.30 15.54 5.13
CA ALA A 163 0.28 14.10 4.87
C ALA A 163 -0.56 13.34 5.90
N ARG A 164 -0.52 13.73 7.17
CA ARG A 164 -1.34 13.12 8.23
C ARG A 164 -2.81 13.40 8.04
N VAL A 165 -3.19 14.61 7.64
CA VAL A 165 -4.57 14.97 7.33
C VAL A 165 -5.06 14.21 6.10
N SER A 166 -4.28 14.20 5.01
CA SER A 166 -4.63 13.47 3.78
C SER A 166 -4.76 11.96 4.03
N PHE A 167 -3.90 11.39 4.87
CA PHE A 167 -4.00 9.98 5.28
C PHE A 167 -5.28 9.69 6.07
N TYR A 168 -5.69 10.61 6.96
CA TYR A 168 -6.96 10.51 7.68
C TYR A 168 -8.16 10.58 6.72
N GLU A 169 -8.15 11.51 5.77
CA GLU A 169 -9.22 11.62 4.76
C GLU A 169 -9.36 10.34 3.93
N ALA A 170 -8.24 9.72 3.57
CA ALA A 170 -8.24 8.50 2.77
C ALA A 170 -8.66 7.24 3.56
N TYR A 171 -8.20 7.10 4.81
CA TYR A 171 -8.30 5.82 5.55
C TYR A 171 -9.03 5.92 6.90
N GLY A 172 -9.45 7.09 7.31
CA GLY A 172 -10.19 7.30 8.57
C GLY A 172 -9.35 7.16 9.84
N ILE A 173 -8.01 7.04 9.73
CA ILE A 173 -7.10 6.92 10.87
C ILE A 173 -6.64 8.33 11.28
N THR A 174 -7.08 8.80 12.42
CA THR A 174 -6.75 10.15 12.91
C THR A 174 -5.25 10.35 13.13
N PRO A 175 -4.73 11.59 13.03
CA PRO A 175 -3.31 11.87 13.29
C PRO A 175 -2.81 11.33 14.64
N GLY A 176 -3.65 11.37 15.69
CA GLY A 176 -3.33 10.78 17.00
C GLY A 176 -3.20 9.26 16.95
N GLU A 177 -4.12 8.58 16.29
CA GLU A 177 -4.04 7.12 16.10
C GLU A 177 -2.83 6.73 15.23
N GLN A 178 -2.51 7.51 14.19
CA GLN A 178 -1.31 7.30 13.39
C GLN A 178 -0.05 7.30 14.26
N GLN A 179 0.07 8.27 15.18
CA GLN A 179 1.22 8.36 16.08
C GLN A 179 1.28 7.18 17.05
N LEU A 180 0.15 6.76 17.61
CA LEU A 180 0.11 5.58 18.49
C LEU A 180 0.57 4.31 17.75
N ILE A 181 0.13 4.12 16.51
CA ILE A 181 0.57 2.99 15.67
C ILE A 181 2.07 3.08 15.37
N GLU A 182 2.58 4.28 15.06
CA GLU A 182 4.00 4.52 14.80
C GLU A 182 4.87 4.22 16.05
N ASP A 183 4.37 4.58 17.23
CA ASP A 183 5.04 4.29 18.50
C ASP A 183 5.10 2.78 18.78
N GLU A 184 4.01 2.05 18.50
CA GLU A 184 3.99 0.58 18.63
C GLU A 184 5.00 -0.10 17.70
N PHE A 185 5.28 0.46 16.51
CA PHE A 185 6.30 -0.08 15.63
C PHE A 185 7.72 0.05 16.19
N SER A 186 7.95 0.94 17.15
CA SER A 186 9.23 1.04 17.85
C SER A 186 9.54 -0.20 18.68
N ASP A 187 8.53 -0.88 19.17
CA ASP A 187 8.62 -2.04 20.04
C ASP A 187 8.54 -3.39 19.31
N LEU A 188 8.47 -3.36 17.96
CA LEU A 188 8.46 -4.57 17.17
C LEU A 188 9.74 -5.40 17.36
N GLU A 189 9.57 -6.71 17.52
CA GLU A 189 10.63 -7.69 17.64
C GLU A 189 10.58 -8.74 16.54
N VAL A 190 11.72 -9.30 16.17
CA VAL A 190 11.84 -10.44 15.27
C VAL A 190 12.01 -11.73 16.07
N GLY A 191 11.11 -12.67 15.86
CA GLY A 191 11.22 -14.03 16.39
C GLY A 191 12.02 -14.94 15.45
N TRP A 192 12.89 -15.79 16.04
CA TRP A 192 13.53 -16.87 15.30
C TRP A 192 13.35 -18.19 16.07
N PRO A 193 12.99 -19.31 15.39
CA PRO A 193 12.51 -19.40 14.00
C PRO A 193 11.16 -18.70 13.79
N PRO A 194 10.84 -18.29 12.54
CA PRO A 194 9.55 -17.66 12.24
C PRO A 194 8.41 -18.65 12.46
N GLU A 195 7.31 -18.16 13.00
CA GLU A 195 6.12 -18.98 13.23
C GLU A 195 5.32 -19.13 11.93
N ARG A 196 4.85 -20.35 11.66
CA ARG A 196 3.90 -20.58 10.57
C ARG A 196 2.53 -20.05 10.96
N VAL A 197 1.92 -19.29 10.05
CA VAL A 197 0.58 -18.71 10.25
C VAL A 197 -0.41 -19.42 9.32
N ASP A 198 -1.31 -20.19 9.90
CA ASP A 198 -2.42 -20.84 9.20
C ASP A 198 -3.70 -19.99 9.40
N ALA A 199 -3.68 -18.75 8.91
CA ALA A 199 -4.84 -17.86 8.98
C ALA A 199 -5.56 -17.79 7.62
N ALA A 200 -6.87 -17.63 7.65
CA ALA A 200 -7.76 -17.69 6.47
C ALA A 200 -7.39 -16.71 5.33
N ASN A 201 -6.60 -15.67 5.60
CA ASN A 201 -6.17 -14.67 4.61
C ASN A 201 -4.67 -14.71 4.28
N VAL A 202 -3.90 -15.61 4.91
CA VAL A 202 -2.42 -15.68 4.79
C VAL A 202 -1.95 -17.13 4.82
N ASP A 203 -2.75 -18.01 4.23
CA ASP A 203 -2.55 -19.46 4.27
C ASP A 203 -1.15 -19.89 3.85
N GLY A 204 -0.47 -20.63 4.72
CA GLY A 204 0.85 -21.19 4.46
C GLY A 204 2.02 -20.21 4.54
N SER A 205 1.81 -18.96 4.97
CA SER A 205 2.89 -17.98 5.14
C SER A 205 3.57 -18.07 6.51
N TYR A 206 4.74 -17.44 6.61
CA TYR A 206 5.51 -17.34 7.84
C TYR A 206 5.51 -15.90 8.34
N LEU A 207 5.21 -15.72 9.63
CA LEU A 207 5.28 -14.43 10.29
C LEU A 207 6.75 -14.04 10.53
N VAL A 208 7.18 -12.97 9.90
CA VAL A 208 8.53 -12.42 10.03
C VAL A 208 8.41 -11.02 10.59
N GLY A 209 8.56 -10.88 11.90
CA GLY A 209 8.72 -9.55 12.50
C GLY A 209 7.61 -8.99 13.35
N CYS A 210 6.63 -9.79 13.80
CA CYS A 210 5.70 -9.28 14.79
C CYS A 210 5.13 -10.39 15.70
N ARG A 211 5.27 -10.24 17.02
CA ARG A 211 4.56 -11.06 18.01
C ARG A 211 3.30 -10.40 18.55
N THR A 212 3.10 -9.13 18.29
CA THR A 212 1.93 -8.39 18.75
C THR A 212 1.09 -7.95 17.57
N TRP A 213 -0.13 -8.45 17.50
CA TRP A 213 -1.15 -7.96 16.58
C TRP A 213 -1.54 -6.55 16.97
N ILE A 214 -1.33 -5.59 16.10
CA ILE A 214 -1.94 -4.28 16.19
C ILE A 214 -3.39 -4.47 15.75
N GLY A 215 -4.32 -4.42 16.68
CA GLY A 215 -5.75 -4.48 16.39
C GLY A 215 -6.21 -3.20 15.69
N LEU A 216 -6.09 -3.13 14.36
CA LEU A 216 -6.70 -2.10 13.52
C LEU A 216 -8.10 -2.48 13.09
#